data_62df73b3a12110efda6d39a32c9f7528
#
_entry.id   62df73b3a12110efda6d39a32c9f7528
#
_cell.length_a   1.000
_cell.length_b   1.000
_cell.length_c   1.000
_cell.angle_alpha   90.00
_cell.angle_beta   90.00
_cell.angle_gamma   90.00
#
_symmetry.space_group_name_H-M   'P 1'
#
loop_
_entity.id
_entity.type
_entity.pdbx_description
1 polymer ?
#
loop_
_entity_poly.entity_id
_entity_poly.type
_entity_poly.pdbx_seq_one_letter_code
_entity_poly.pdbx_strand_id
1 'polypeptide(L)'
;WAALGEPISVLDAHKNPYHVAGSDASGIVWAVGRKVRRWKVGDEVIIHCNQDDGDDEECNGGDPMFSSSQRIWGYETPDGSFSQFCRVQSRQLMPRPQHLTWEESACYTLTLATAYRMLFGHAPHTIRPGDNVLVWGASGGLGVFGVQLCAAAGANAIGVISDESKRDYVLGLGAKGVINRKDFSCWGQLPKVNSPEFNSFMAEARKFGKAIWDITGKKDVDLVFEHPGE
;
A
#
# COMPACT_ATOMS: atom_id res chain seq x y z
N TRP A 1 -5.12 15.17 2.66
CA TRP A 1 -5.48 15.51 4.04
C TRP A 1 -5.18 16.99 4.33
N ALA A 2 -3.93 17.43 4.26
CA ALA A 2 -3.56 18.84 4.50
C ALA A 2 -4.34 19.84 3.62
N ALA A 3 -4.64 19.46 2.37
CA ALA A 3 -5.39 20.28 1.43
C ALA A 3 -6.92 20.28 1.67
N LEU A 4 -7.43 19.34 2.44
CA LEU A 4 -8.87 19.20 2.71
C LEU A 4 -9.33 19.95 3.97
N GLY A 5 -8.41 20.58 4.71
CA GLY A 5 -8.74 21.34 5.93
C GLY A 5 -9.25 20.49 7.08
N GLU A 6 -8.87 19.21 7.09
CA GLU A 6 -9.23 18.30 8.18
C GLU A 6 -8.66 18.74 9.53
N PRO A 7 -9.29 18.36 10.67
CA PRO A 7 -9.01 18.93 11.97
C PRO A 7 -7.61 18.65 12.51
N ILE A 8 -6.83 17.79 11.87
CA ILE A 8 -5.44 17.55 12.26
C ILE A 8 -4.53 18.41 11.37
N SER A 9 -4.06 19.53 11.92
CA SER A 9 -3.03 20.31 11.25
C SER A 9 -1.72 19.53 11.20
N VAL A 10 -1.17 19.32 10.00
CA VAL A 10 0.16 18.71 9.85
C VAL A 10 1.26 19.51 10.57
N LEU A 11 1.06 20.82 10.77
CA LEU A 11 1.97 21.66 11.54
C LEU A 11 2.02 21.28 13.03
N ASP A 12 0.93 20.73 13.55
CA ASP A 12 0.88 20.29 14.96
C ASP A 12 1.73 19.04 15.21
N ALA A 13 1.94 18.24 14.19
CA ALA A 13 2.77 17.04 14.28
C ALA A 13 4.25 17.35 14.56
N HIS A 14 4.76 18.50 14.05
CA HIS A 14 6.19 18.85 14.19
C HIS A 14 6.46 20.25 14.76
N LYS A 15 5.44 21.11 14.92
CA LYS A 15 5.54 22.47 15.50
C LYS A 15 6.52 23.42 14.79
N ASN A 16 6.83 23.18 13.52
CA ASN A 16 7.65 24.07 12.72
C ASN A 16 6.78 25.10 11.99
N PRO A 17 7.32 26.28 11.64
CA PRO A 17 6.55 27.34 10.97
C PRO A 17 6.30 27.05 9.48
N TYR A 18 6.77 25.93 8.96
CA TYR A 18 6.59 25.51 7.56
C TYR A 18 6.32 24.02 7.47
N HIS A 19 5.76 23.59 6.35
CA HIS A 19 5.58 22.19 6.00
C HIS A 19 5.79 22.00 4.50
N VAL A 20 6.70 21.12 4.14
CA VAL A 20 6.89 20.63 2.78
C VAL A 20 6.28 19.23 2.69
N ALA A 21 5.20 19.10 1.95
CA ALA A 21 4.50 17.83 1.78
C ALA A 21 5.25 16.87 0.84
N GLY A 22 4.74 15.63 0.73
CA GLY A 22 5.24 14.59 -0.16
C GLY A 22 6.14 13.59 0.56
N SER A 23 5.81 12.31 0.38
CA SER A 23 6.45 11.19 1.08
C SER A 23 7.14 10.19 0.13
N ASP A 24 7.07 10.44 -1.17
CA ASP A 24 7.67 9.61 -2.22
C ASP A 24 8.67 10.43 -3.03
N ALA A 25 9.84 9.86 -3.30
CA ALA A 25 10.82 10.50 -4.19
C ALA A 25 11.86 9.51 -4.73
N SER A 26 12.40 9.87 -5.88
CA SER A 26 13.68 9.40 -6.41
C SER A 26 14.58 10.59 -6.68
N GLY A 27 15.88 10.40 -6.60
CA GLY A 27 16.81 11.51 -6.80
C GLY A 27 18.27 11.11 -6.71
N ILE A 28 19.12 12.13 -6.71
CA ILE A 28 20.57 11.99 -6.63
C ILE A 28 21.05 12.56 -5.29
N VAL A 29 21.90 11.83 -4.61
CA VAL A 29 22.52 12.32 -3.37
C VAL A 29 23.37 13.55 -3.67
N TRP A 30 22.94 14.71 -3.18
CA TRP A 30 23.63 15.98 -3.35
C TRP A 30 24.68 16.24 -2.27
N ALA A 31 24.39 15.86 -1.04
CA ALA A 31 25.28 16.02 0.10
C ALA A 31 25.04 14.90 1.13
N VAL A 32 26.05 14.60 1.92
CA VAL A 32 25.97 13.60 2.99
C VAL A 32 26.46 14.16 4.32
N GLY A 33 25.80 13.75 5.42
CA GLY A 33 26.26 14.08 6.78
C GLY A 33 27.57 13.36 7.12
N ARG A 34 28.36 13.92 8.02
CA ARG A 34 29.69 13.41 8.43
C ARG A 34 29.69 11.95 8.90
N LYS A 35 28.58 11.44 9.43
CA LYS A 35 28.46 10.06 9.95
C LYS A 35 27.95 9.07 8.90
N VAL A 36 27.49 9.53 7.74
CA VAL A 36 27.01 8.65 6.67
C VAL A 36 28.17 7.90 6.04
N ARG A 37 28.02 6.58 5.89
CA ARG A 37 29.05 5.70 5.31
C ARG A 37 28.54 4.93 4.10
N ARG A 38 27.21 4.70 4.03
CA ARG A 38 26.59 3.87 3.00
C ARG A 38 26.43 4.61 1.67
N TRP A 39 26.28 5.93 1.69
CA TRP A 39 25.97 6.76 0.54
C TRP A 39 27.03 7.81 0.30
N LYS A 40 27.22 8.15 -0.97
CA LYS A 40 28.11 9.24 -1.41
C LYS A 40 27.37 10.16 -2.37
N VAL A 41 27.90 11.35 -2.58
CA VAL A 41 27.42 12.31 -3.59
C VAL A 41 27.45 11.66 -4.98
N GLY A 42 26.36 11.82 -5.72
CA GLY A 42 26.16 11.24 -7.05
C GLY A 42 25.43 9.88 -7.05
N ASP A 43 25.21 9.24 -5.91
CA ASP A 43 24.42 7.99 -5.86
C ASP A 43 22.95 8.26 -6.24
N GLU A 44 22.41 7.41 -7.09
CA GLU A 44 20.99 7.42 -7.48
C GLU A 44 20.17 6.61 -6.49
N VAL A 45 19.13 7.23 -5.93
CA VAL A 45 18.39 6.67 -4.81
C VAL A 45 16.89 6.83 -4.95
N ILE A 46 16.15 5.97 -4.24
CA ILE A 46 14.74 6.11 -3.92
C ILE A 46 14.59 6.26 -2.41
N ILE A 47 13.49 6.87 -1.99
CA ILE A 47 13.26 7.20 -0.59
C ILE A 47 12.08 6.40 -0.04
N HIS A 48 12.27 5.75 1.10
CA HIS A 48 11.20 5.19 1.90
C HIS A 48 10.70 6.25 2.90
N CYS A 49 9.39 6.34 3.10
CA CYS A 49 8.80 7.44 3.86
C CYS A 49 9.00 7.35 5.39
N ASN A 50 9.29 6.17 5.94
CA ASN A 50 9.39 6.00 7.38
C ASN A 50 10.68 6.59 7.95
N GLN A 51 10.53 7.39 8.98
CA GLN A 51 11.62 7.91 9.82
C GLN A 51 11.43 7.44 11.25
N ASP A 52 12.53 7.24 11.97
CA ASP A 52 12.58 6.95 13.39
C ASP A 52 13.91 7.47 13.98
N ASP A 53 14.08 7.50 15.29
CA ASP A 53 15.33 7.95 15.92
C ASP A 53 16.39 6.82 16.03
N GLY A 54 15.99 5.57 15.84
CA GLY A 54 16.89 4.42 15.89
C GLY A 54 17.24 3.93 17.28
N ASP A 55 16.56 4.38 18.33
CA ASP A 55 17.00 4.18 19.72
C ASP A 55 16.19 3.11 20.47
N ASP A 56 14.95 2.81 20.04
CA ASP A 56 14.14 1.79 20.71
C ASP A 56 14.33 0.37 20.15
N GLU A 57 13.76 -0.63 20.83
CA GLU A 57 13.86 -2.04 20.45
C GLU A 57 13.25 -2.30 19.08
N GLU A 58 12.18 -1.59 18.74
CA GLU A 58 11.49 -1.75 17.45
C GLU A 58 12.38 -1.32 16.27
N CYS A 59 13.21 -0.29 16.47
CA CYS A 59 14.20 0.15 15.48
C CYS A 59 15.43 -0.75 15.41
N ASN A 60 15.70 -1.55 16.44
CA ASN A 60 16.91 -2.34 16.62
C ASN A 60 16.68 -3.86 16.55
N GLY A 61 15.71 -4.30 15.78
CA GLY A 61 15.47 -5.73 15.52
C GLY A 61 14.03 -6.16 15.67
N GLY A 62 13.15 -5.28 16.17
CA GLY A 62 11.71 -5.43 16.11
C GLY A 62 11.13 -4.93 14.80
N ASP A 63 9.97 -4.31 14.86
CA ASP A 63 9.26 -3.77 13.72
C ASP A 63 9.20 -2.24 13.81
N PRO A 64 9.95 -1.49 12.98
CA PRO A 64 10.02 -0.03 13.06
C PRO A 64 8.67 0.69 12.92
N MET A 65 7.63 0.02 12.40
CA MET A 65 6.27 0.58 12.34
C MET A 65 5.65 0.75 13.74
N PHE A 66 6.13 0.03 14.74
CA PHE A 66 5.66 0.12 16.13
C PHE A 66 6.54 1.00 17.01
N SER A 67 7.62 1.55 16.46
CA SER A 67 8.45 2.52 17.20
C SER A 67 7.65 3.75 17.62
N SER A 68 7.81 4.16 18.86
CA SER A 68 7.19 5.40 19.38
C SER A 68 7.72 6.66 18.69
N SER A 69 8.91 6.58 18.11
CA SER A 69 9.57 7.65 17.37
C SER A 69 9.24 7.65 15.86
N GLN A 70 8.52 6.64 15.38
CA GLN A 70 8.17 6.53 13.97
C GLN A 70 7.36 7.75 13.50
N ARG A 71 7.74 8.29 12.35
CA ARG A 71 7.06 9.41 11.67
C ARG A 71 7.06 9.18 10.18
N ILE A 72 6.02 9.64 9.52
CA ILE A 72 5.94 9.64 8.06
C ILE A 72 6.58 10.94 7.53
N TRP A 73 7.69 10.78 6.82
CA TRP A 73 8.39 11.87 6.17
C TRP A 73 7.49 12.63 5.20
N GLY A 74 7.46 13.95 5.30
CA GLY A 74 6.63 14.83 4.47
C GLY A 74 5.14 14.82 4.82
N TYR A 75 4.74 14.07 5.86
CA TYR A 75 3.40 14.10 6.44
C TYR A 75 3.45 14.51 7.93
N GLU A 76 4.23 13.81 8.73
CA GLU A 76 4.42 14.10 10.17
C GLU A 76 5.74 14.85 10.45
N THR A 77 6.53 15.09 9.43
CA THR A 77 7.79 15.83 9.48
C THR A 77 7.71 17.10 8.64
N PRO A 78 8.47 18.15 8.98
CA PRO A 78 8.42 19.42 8.24
C PRO A 78 9.01 19.37 6.83
N ASP A 79 9.89 18.42 6.57
CA ASP A 79 10.60 18.26 5.31
C ASP A 79 9.98 17.11 4.50
N GLY A 80 9.64 17.35 3.26
CA GLY A 80 9.07 16.36 2.34
C GLY A 80 9.59 16.50 0.92
N SER A 81 8.99 15.77 -0.02
CA SER A 81 9.50 15.65 -1.40
C SER A 81 9.08 16.77 -2.34
N PHE A 82 8.09 17.61 -2.01
CA PHE A 82 7.64 18.68 -2.89
C PHE A 82 8.61 19.88 -2.86
N SER A 83 9.87 19.60 -3.10
CA SER A 83 10.96 20.58 -3.11
C SER A 83 12.09 20.13 -4.03
N GLN A 84 12.94 21.08 -4.41
CA GLN A 84 14.12 20.80 -5.24
C GLN A 84 15.16 19.95 -4.49
N PHE A 85 15.27 20.10 -3.20
CA PHE A 85 16.17 19.34 -2.33
C PHE A 85 15.41 18.83 -1.12
N CYS A 86 15.66 17.57 -0.76
CA CYS A 86 15.05 16.92 0.38
C CYS A 86 16.09 16.51 1.40
N ARG A 87 15.77 16.65 2.68
CA ARG A 87 16.58 16.13 3.77
C ARG A 87 15.94 14.86 4.31
N VAL A 88 16.70 13.75 4.29
CA VAL A 88 16.24 12.43 4.72
C VAL A 88 17.30 11.72 5.55
N GLN A 89 16.90 10.70 6.28
CA GLN A 89 17.82 9.81 6.98
C GLN A 89 18.48 8.85 6.00
N SER A 90 19.75 8.51 6.22
CA SER A 90 20.49 7.61 5.33
C SER A 90 19.86 6.21 5.22
N ARG A 91 19.12 5.76 6.22
CA ARG A 91 18.42 4.47 6.24
C ARG A 91 17.12 4.45 5.43
N GLN A 92 16.53 5.61 5.13
CA GLN A 92 15.40 5.71 4.22
C GLN A 92 15.78 5.46 2.75
N LEU A 93 17.06 5.52 2.42
CA LEU A 93 17.52 5.44 1.04
C LEU A 93 17.76 3.99 0.62
N MET A 94 17.34 3.70 -0.61
CA MET A 94 17.65 2.47 -1.34
C MET A 94 18.20 2.82 -2.72
N PRO A 95 19.02 1.95 -3.35
CA PRO A 95 19.47 2.18 -4.71
C PRO A 95 18.28 2.28 -5.66
N ARG A 96 18.32 3.25 -6.58
CA ARG A 96 17.30 3.35 -7.62
C ARG A 96 17.42 2.15 -8.60
N PRO A 97 16.32 1.47 -8.93
CA PRO A 97 16.31 0.47 -9.99
C PRO A 97 16.63 1.11 -11.35
N GLN A 98 17.69 0.67 -12.01
CA GLN A 98 18.18 1.28 -13.24
C GLN A 98 17.29 1.05 -14.47
N HIS A 99 16.40 0.06 -14.42
CA HIS A 99 15.45 -0.25 -15.49
C HIS A 99 14.15 0.58 -15.44
N LEU A 100 13.94 1.35 -14.36
CA LEU A 100 12.79 2.24 -14.19
C LEU A 100 13.19 3.70 -14.47
N THR A 101 12.24 4.48 -14.96
CA THR A 101 12.40 5.94 -15.04
C THR A 101 12.49 6.56 -13.64
N TRP A 102 12.79 7.85 -13.56
CA TRP A 102 12.81 8.57 -12.27
C TRP A 102 11.43 8.63 -11.65
N GLU A 103 10.40 8.90 -12.46
CA GLU A 103 9.01 8.98 -12.05
C GLU A 103 8.50 7.62 -11.55
N GLU A 104 8.73 6.55 -12.29
CA GLU A 104 8.38 5.19 -11.87
C GLU A 104 9.09 4.82 -10.58
N SER A 105 10.38 5.16 -10.47
CA SER A 105 11.19 4.90 -9.29
C SER A 105 10.69 5.64 -8.05
N ALA A 106 10.12 6.84 -8.20
CA ALA A 106 9.56 7.61 -7.10
C ALA A 106 8.24 7.02 -6.56
N CYS A 107 7.40 6.41 -7.42
CA CYS A 107 5.99 6.19 -7.11
C CYS A 107 5.68 4.88 -6.36
N TYR A 108 6.61 3.94 -6.22
CA TYR A 108 6.24 2.59 -5.76
C TYR A 108 6.65 2.24 -4.34
N THR A 109 7.63 2.91 -3.77
CA THR A 109 8.30 2.44 -2.55
C THR A 109 7.34 2.26 -1.38
N LEU A 110 6.49 3.25 -1.10
CA LEU A 110 5.51 3.18 -0.02
C LEU A 110 4.48 2.08 -0.28
N THR A 111 3.85 2.10 -1.44
CA THR A 111 2.73 1.20 -1.75
C THR A 111 3.18 -0.25 -1.92
N LEU A 112 4.35 -0.49 -2.53
CA LEU A 112 4.93 -1.84 -2.62
C LEU A 112 5.33 -2.37 -1.24
N ALA A 113 6.00 -1.58 -0.41
CA ALA A 113 6.40 -2.00 0.92
C ALA A 113 5.19 -2.33 1.80
N THR A 114 4.13 -1.51 1.72
CA THR A 114 2.88 -1.76 2.44
C THR A 114 2.21 -3.04 1.95
N ALA A 115 2.05 -3.23 0.64
CA ALA A 115 1.47 -4.45 0.09
C ALA A 115 2.29 -5.70 0.45
N TYR A 116 3.62 -5.60 0.38
CA TYR A 116 4.52 -6.69 0.79
C TYR A 116 4.33 -7.05 2.26
N ARG A 117 4.29 -6.04 3.14
CA ARG A 117 4.07 -6.24 4.57
C ARG A 117 2.72 -6.89 4.86
N MET A 118 1.64 -6.46 4.19
CA MET A 118 0.30 -7.05 4.34
C MET A 118 0.24 -8.52 3.93
N LEU A 119 1.00 -8.91 2.89
CA LEU A 119 0.96 -10.26 2.33
C LEU A 119 1.97 -11.22 2.93
N PHE A 120 3.09 -10.71 3.47
CA PHE A 120 4.20 -11.55 3.94
C PHE A 120 4.66 -11.25 5.37
N GLY A 121 4.26 -10.11 5.95
CA GLY A 121 4.87 -9.59 7.18
C GLY A 121 4.44 -10.28 8.47
N HIS A 122 3.29 -10.93 8.51
CA HIS A 122 2.68 -11.36 9.77
C HIS A 122 2.12 -12.78 9.71
N ALA A 123 2.87 -13.75 10.21
CA ALA A 123 2.36 -15.09 10.40
C ALA A 123 1.18 -15.11 11.41
N PRO A 124 0.12 -15.91 11.19
CA PRO A 124 -0.03 -16.91 10.11
C PRO A 124 -0.58 -16.33 8.79
N HIS A 125 -0.83 -15.03 8.69
CA HIS A 125 -1.47 -14.35 7.56
C HIS A 125 -0.47 -14.04 6.44
N THR A 126 0.25 -15.06 6.00
CA THR A 126 1.20 -14.96 4.90
C THR A 126 0.72 -15.78 3.71
N ILE A 127 0.81 -15.21 2.51
CA ILE A 127 0.42 -15.92 1.28
C ILE A 127 1.39 -17.06 0.96
N ARG A 128 0.85 -18.09 0.32
CA ARG A 128 1.57 -19.29 -0.12
C ARG A 128 1.24 -19.59 -1.59
N PRO A 129 2.11 -20.30 -2.31
CA PRO A 129 1.79 -20.77 -3.64
C PRO A 129 0.48 -21.57 -3.66
N GLY A 130 -0.41 -21.22 -4.56
CA GLY A 130 -1.73 -21.86 -4.71
C GLY A 130 -2.86 -21.22 -3.92
N ASP A 131 -2.60 -20.35 -2.95
CA ASP A 131 -3.63 -19.61 -2.21
C ASP A 131 -4.48 -18.74 -3.16
N ASN A 132 -5.76 -18.61 -2.84
CA ASN A 132 -6.68 -17.68 -3.49
C ASN A 132 -6.76 -16.39 -2.66
N VAL A 133 -6.39 -15.26 -3.23
CA VAL A 133 -6.35 -13.97 -2.53
C VAL A 133 -7.32 -13.01 -3.18
N LEU A 134 -8.32 -12.55 -2.41
CA LEU A 134 -9.23 -11.50 -2.86
C LEU A 134 -8.57 -10.13 -2.64
N VAL A 135 -8.32 -9.39 -3.71
CA VAL A 135 -7.63 -8.09 -3.66
C VAL A 135 -8.64 -6.98 -3.93
N TRP A 136 -9.04 -6.27 -2.89
CA TRP A 136 -9.90 -5.10 -3.02
C TRP A 136 -9.14 -3.90 -3.57
N GLY A 137 -9.82 -3.07 -4.38
CA GLY A 137 -9.19 -1.92 -5.01
C GLY A 137 -8.00 -2.31 -5.91
N ALA A 138 -8.11 -3.43 -6.63
CA ALA A 138 -7.03 -4.06 -7.38
C ALA A 138 -6.34 -3.18 -8.43
N SER A 139 -6.98 -2.10 -8.87
CA SER A 139 -6.42 -1.11 -9.80
C SER A 139 -5.84 0.14 -9.11
N GLY A 140 -5.88 0.21 -7.79
CA GLY A 140 -5.34 1.31 -6.99
C GLY A 140 -3.87 1.09 -6.58
N GLY A 141 -3.26 2.08 -5.94
CA GLY A 141 -1.83 2.07 -5.60
C GLY A 141 -1.35 0.84 -4.82
N LEU A 142 -2.10 0.39 -3.80
CA LEU A 142 -1.78 -0.84 -3.07
C LEU A 142 -2.21 -2.10 -3.83
N GLY A 143 -3.40 -2.08 -4.43
CA GLY A 143 -3.97 -3.24 -5.10
C GLY A 143 -3.14 -3.73 -6.28
N VAL A 144 -2.54 -2.83 -7.07
CA VAL A 144 -1.67 -3.22 -8.20
C VAL A 144 -0.46 -4.02 -7.73
N PHE A 145 0.12 -3.68 -6.58
CA PHE A 145 1.21 -4.45 -6.01
C PHE A 145 0.71 -5.72 -5.32
N GLY A 146 -0.47 -5.67 -4.69
CA GLY A 146 -1.11 -6.86 -4.14
C GLY A 146 -1.29 -7.95 -5.21
N VAL A 147 -1.81 -7.59 -6.38
CA VAL A 147 -1.97 -8.53 -7.53
C VAL A 147 -0.63 -9.06 -8.01
N GLN A 148 0.36 -8.18 -8.26
CA GLN A 148 1.67 -8.58 -8.76
C GLN A 148 2.44 -9.46 -7.77
N LEU A 149 2.39 -9.14 -6.47
CA LEU A 149 3.03 -9.94 -5.42
C LEU A 149 2.38 -11.33 -5.28
N CYS A 150 1.06 -11.42 -5.39
CA CYS A 150 0.37 -12.71 -5.43
C CYS A 150 0.84 -13.55 -6.63
N ALA A 151 0.86 -12.96 -7.84
CA ALA A 151 1.31 -13.64 -9.04
C ALA A 151 2.77 -14.10 -8.91
N ALA A 152 3.66 -13.24 -8.41
CA ALA A 152 5.07 -13.57 -8.20
C ALA A 152 5.29 -14.68 -7.16
N ALA A 153 4.41 -14.76 -6.15
CA ALA A 153 4.45 -15.81 -5.13
C ALA A 153 3.78 -17.13 -5.57
N GLY A 154 3.19 -17.18 -6.77
CA GLY A 154 2.43 -18.35 -7.24
C GLY A 154 1.04 -18.48 -6.61
N ALA A 155 0.52 -17.43 -5.99
CA ALA A 155 -0.85 -17.35 -5.50
C ALA A 155 -1.80 -16.82 -6.60
N ASN A 156 -3.10 -17.06 -6.42
CA ASN A 156 -4.15 -16.68 -7.37
C ASN A 156 -4.82 -15.38 -6.88
N ALA A 157 -4.49 -14.24 -7.46
CA ALA A 157 -5.16 -12.99 -7.17
C ALA A 157 -6.53 -12.91 -7.87
N ILE A 158 -7.58 -12.60 -7.13
CA ILE A 158 -8.91 -12.24 -7.63
C ILE A 158 -9.07 -10.73 -7.40
N GLY A 159 -8.98 -9.94 -8.45
CA GLY A 159 -9.04 -8.48 -8.34
C GLY A 159 -10.48 -7.96 -8.24
N VAL A 160 -10.78 -7.13 -7.26
CA VAL A 160 -12.06 -6.40 -7.16
C VAL A 160 -11.85 -4.96 -7.63
N ILE A 161 -12.63 -4.56 -8.64
CA ILE A 161 -12.60 -3.23 -9.25
C ILE A 161 -13.95 -2.53 -9.14
N SER A 162 -13.97 -1.22 -9.38
CA SER A 162 -15.20 -0.40 -9.44
C SER A 162 -15.45 0.23 -10.83
N ASP A 163 -14.58 -0.07 -11.79
CA ASP A 163 -14.68 0.44 -13.16
C ASP A 163 -14.23 -0.65 -14.14
N GLU A 164 -15.14 -1.04 -15.03
CA GLU A 164 -14.90 -2.13 -15.99
C GLU A 164 -13.71 -1.84 -16.93
N SER A 165 -13.43 -0.57 -17.21
CA SER A 165 -12.28 -0.15 -18.02
C SER A 165 -10.93 -0.57 -17.43
N LYS A 166 -10.89 -0.95 -16.16
CA LYS A 166 -9.68 -1.42 -15.45
C LYS A 166 -9.47 -2.92 -15.50
N ARG A 167 -10.42 -3.69 -16.04
CA ARG A 167 -10.37 -5.15 -16.05
C ARG A 167 -9.10 -5.69 -16.73
N ASP A 168 -8.87 -5.29 -17.97
CA ASP A 168 -7.74 -5.79 -18.76
C ASP A 168 -6.40 -5.37 -18.14
N TYR A 169 -6.33 -4.16 -17.56
CA TYR A 169 -5.17 -3.71 -16.83
C TYR A 169 -4.86 -4.65 -15.65
N VAL A 170 -5.85 -4.96 -14.80
CA VAL A 170 -5.66 -5.81 -13.62
C VAL A 170 -5.34 -7.26 -14.02
N LEU A 171 -5.96 -7.77 -15.09
CA LEU A 171 -5.59 -9.09 -15.67
C LEU A 171 -4.15 -9.08 -16.15
N GLY A 172 -3.71 -8.02 -16.83
CA GLY A 172 -2.34 -7.86 -17.30
C GLY A 172 -1.29 -7.82 -16.19
N LEU A 173 -1.67 -7.46 -14.97
CA LEU A 173 -0.81 -7.52 -13.78
C LEU A 173 -0.66 -8.94 -13.21
N GLY A 174 -1.39 -9.92 -13.74
CA GLY A 174 -1.34 -11.31 -13.32
C GLY A 174 -2.50 -11.78 -12.44
N ALA A 175 -3.60 -11.04 -12.38
CA ALA A 175 -4.80 -11.52 -11.71
C ALA A 175 -5.38 -12.74 -12.46
N LYS A 176 -5.83 -13.76 -11.70
CA LYS A 176 -6.52 -14.93 -12.23
C LYS A 176 -7.92 -14.61 -12.73
N GLY A 177 -8.55 -13.60 -12.16
CA GLY A 177 -9.84 -13.10 -12.57
C GLY A 177 -10.15 -11.76 -11.91
N VAL A 178 -11.17 -11.08 -12.43
CA VAL A 178 -11.55 -9.74 -11.97
C VAL A 178 -13.07 -9.68 -11.78
N ILE A 179 -13.51 -9.10 -10.68
CA ILE A 179 -14.91 -8.90 -10.31
C ILE A 179 -15.16 -7.39 -10.21
N ASN A 180 -16.19 -6.91 -10.89
CA ASN A 180 -16.63 -5.52 -10.74
C ASN A 180 -17.63 -5.43 -9.58
N ARG A 181 -17.28 -4.69 -8.52
CA ARG A 181 -18.16 -4.55 -7.35
C ARG A 181 -19.51 -3.89 -7.66
N LYS A 182 -19.59 -3.12 -8.74
CA LYS A 182 -20.83 -2.46 -9.16
C LYS A 182 -21.91 -3.42 -9.69
N ASP A 183 -21.53 -4.66 -9.99
CA ASP A 183 -22.48 -5.70 -10.39
C ASP A 183 -23.29 -6.27 -9.22
N PHE A 184 -22.98 -5.83 -7.99
CA PHE A 184 -23.61 -6.32 -6.75
C PHE A 184 -24.04 -5.17 -5.88
N SER A 185 -25.06 -5.39 -5.04
CA SER A 185 -25.63 -4.39 -4.14
C SER A 185 -25.53 -4.76 -2.64
N CYS A 186 -24.58 -5.61 -2.28
CA CYS A 186 -24.35 -6.05 -0.91
C CYS A 186 -23.20 -5.27 -0.22
N TRP A 187 -23.22 -3.94 -0.35
CA TRP A 187 -22.20 -3.05 0.23
C TRP A 187 -22.80 -2.10 1.26
N GLY A 188 -21.95 -1.56 2.13
CA GLY A 188 -22.33 -0.62 3.16
C GLY A 188 -22.83 -1.29 4.44
N GLN A 189 -23.69 -0.60 5.18
CA GLN A 189 -24.15 -1.07 6.48
C GLN A 189 -25.00 -2.35 6.37
N LEU A 190 -24.65 -3.38 7.15
CA LEU A 190 -25.42 -4.62 7.22
C LEU A 190 -26.83 -4.34 7.75
N PRO A 191 -27.89 -4.73 7.01
CA PRO A 191 -29.25 -4.58 7.46
C PRO A 191 -29.55 -5.42 8.72
N LYS A 192 -30.63 -5.05 9.45
CA LYS A 192 -31.06 -5.79 10.65
C LYS A 192 -31.33 -7.25 10.31
N VAL A 193 -30.67 -8.14 11.04
CA VAL A 193 -30.84 -9.61 10.88
C VAL A 193 -32.30 -10.01 10.88
N ASN A 194 -32.70 -10.89 9.97
CA ASN A 194 -34.07 -11.37 9.73
C ASN A 194 -35.05 -10.32 9.18
N SER A 195 -34.57 -9.16 8.71
CA SER A 195 -35.41 -8.23 7.94
C SER A 195 -35.47 -8.62 6.45
N PRO A 196 -36.48 -8.15 5.69
CA PRO A 196 -36.54 -8.36 4.24
C PRO A 196 -35.30 -7.81 3.52
N GLU A 197 -34.78 -6.67 3.97
CA GLU A 197 -33.58 -6.04 3.46
C GLU A 197 -32.33 -6.91 3.69
N PHE A 198 -32.25 -7.58 4.85
CA PHE A 198 -31.20 -8.54 5.14
C PHE A 198 -31.23 -9.73 4.18
N ASN A 199 -32.40 -10.24 3.87
CA ASN A 199 -32.54 -11.35 2.92
C ASN A 199 -32.10 -10.95 1.50
N SER A 200 -32.46 -9.74 1.07
CA SER A 200 -32.00 -9.17 -0.21
C SER A 200 -30.47 -8.98 -0.23
N PHE A 201 -29.93 -8.39 0.82
CA PHE A 201 -28.49 -8.22 1.00
C PHE A 201 -27.75 -9.56 0.90
N MET A 202 -28.22 -10.56 1.62
CA MET A 202 -27.63 -11.91 1.61
C MET A 202 -27.76 -12.63 0.26
N ALA A 203 -28.83 -12.34 -0.50
CA ALA A 203 -28.96 -12.88 -1.86
C ALA A 203 -27.88 -12.31 -2.78
N GLU A 204 -27.63 -11.00 -2.71
CA GLU A 204 -26.54 -10.35 -3.47
C GLU A 204 -25.14 -10.80 -3.01
N ALA A 205 -24.92 -10.92 -1.69
CA ALA A 205 -23.66 -11.44 -1.14
C ALA A 205 -23.35 -12.86 -1.64
N ARG A 206 -24.38 -13.71 -1.78
CA ARG A 206 -24.20 -15.04 -2.37
C ARG A 206 -23.82 -14.98 -3.86
N LYS A 207 -24.35 -14.01 -4.61
CA LYS A 207 -23.95 -13.82 -6.02
C LYS A 207 -22.48 -13.41 -6.11
N PHE A 208 -22.03 -12.51 -5.24
CA PHE A 208 -20.62 -12.12 -5.14
C PHE A 208 -19.72 -13.32 -4.79
N GLY A 209 -20.11 -14.12 -3.78
CA GLY A 209 -19.42 -15.36 -3.44
C GLY A 209 -19.38 -16.35 -4.60
N LYS A 210 -20.47 -16.46 -5.37
CA LYS A 210 -20.49 -17.30 -6.57
C LYS A 210 -19.50 -16.79 -7.63
N ALA A 211 -19.40 -15.49 -7.86
CA ALA A 211 -18.42 -14.91 -8.80
C ALA A 211 -16.96 -15.24 -8.39
N ILE A 212 -16.66 -15.27 -7.10
CA ILE A 212 -15.37 -15.76 -6.58
C ILE A 212 -15.19 -17.24 -6.93
N TRP A 213 -16.19 -18.08 -6.66
CA TRP A 213 -16.12 -19.52 -6.94
C TRP A 213 -16.00 -19.86 -8.43
N ASP A 214 -16.61 -19.06 -9.29
CA ASP A 214 -16.48 -19.24 -10.75
C ASP A 214 -15.01 -19.02 -11.22
N ILE A 215 -14.26 -18.13 -10.53
CA ILE A 215 -12.84 -17.90 -10.80
C ILE A 215 -11.93 -18.95 -10.15
N THR A 216 -12.24 -19.34 -8.91
CA THR A 216 -11.39 -20.22 -8.09
C THR A 216 -11.62 -21.70 -8.34
N GLY A 217 -12.68 -22.08 -9.07
CA GLY A 217 -13.10 -23.46 -9.24
C GLY A 217 -13.79 -24.02 -7.99
N LYS A 218 -14.70 -23.26 -7.42
CA LYS A 218 -15.51 -23.57 -6.22
C LYS A 218 -14.71 -23.70 -4.92
N LYS A 219 -13.60 -22.98 -4.82
CA LYS A 219 -12.83 -22.83 -3.59
C LYS A 219 -13.08 -21.45 -3.00
N ASP A 220 -13.03 -21.37 -1.69
CA ASP A 220 -13.05 -20.09 -0.97
C ASP A 220 -11.71 -19.37 -1.13
N VAL A 221 -11.65 -18.12 -0.68
CA VAL A 221 -10.40 -17.37 -0.59
C VAL A 221 -9.68 -17.71 0.71
N ASP A 222 -8.37 -17.84 0.64
CA ASP A 222 -7.52 -18.10 1.79
C ASP A 222 -7.16 -16.81 2.52
N LEU A 223 -7.13 -15.68 1.79
CA LEU A 223 -6.79 -14.38 2.32
C LEU A 223 -7.55 -13.26 1.59
N VAL A 224 -7.92 -12.23 2.35
CA VAL A 224 -8.49 -10.99 1.81
C VAL A 224 -7.48 -9.87 2.02
N PHE A 225 -7.03 -9.28 0.91
CA PHE A 225 -6.22 -8.07 0.90
C PHE A 225 -7.16 -6.88 0.74
N GLU A 226 -7.37 -6.15 1.83
CA GLU A 226 -8.34 -5.06 1.91
C GLU A 226 -7.70 -3.88 2.65
N HIS A 227 -7.90 -2.67 2.13
CA HIS A 227 -7.43 -1.43 2.75
C HIS A 227 -8.39 -0.23 2.60
N PRO A 228 -9.38 -0.24 1.70
CA PRO A 228 -10.34 0.87 1.58
C PRO A 228 -11.14 1.14 2.85
N GLY A 229 -11.47 0.12 3.64
CA GLY A 229 -12.15 0.28 4.91
C GLY A 229 -13.63 0.67 4.81
N GLU A 230 -14.35 0.26 3.78
CA GLU A 230 -15.77 0.54 3.54
C GLU A 230 -16.69 -0.56 4.08
#